data_038383d421cb419599f01dcb09ee9bf1
#
_entry.id   038383d421cb419599f01dcb09ee9bf1
#
_cell.length_a   1.000
_cell.length_b   1.000
_cell.length_c   1.000
_cell.angle_alpha   90.00
_cell.angle_beta   90.00
_cell.angle_gamma   90.00
#
_symmetry.space_group_name_H-M   'P 1'
#
loop_
_entity.id
_entity.type
_entity.pdbx_description
1 polymer ?
#
loop_
_entity_poly.entity_id
_entity_poly.type
_entity_poly.pdbx_seq_one_letter_code
_entity_poly.pdbx_strand_id
1 'polypeptide(L)'
;MMNAKSLLTNLMLVAATATAFAEADPTKPAWIPREKGLYRSQVHRGGGGKYPDNALETFLWCWGHGCTPEADARLTKDGVAIAMHDETLDRISADLDPRLKGVKAKDLTWDDVRDVDIGSKWGAQYSTYRMATMESVFAAMKGRPERLLYLDEKGAPPKMMAEMAAKFGVQEQTYYCSPNWRKVVEWRKYAPKGRSMVWLGNFPKDNSPENVAKTEAFVKQRLDEMEAFGFRGIDQVQIHLRTDLREADPFCPSTPFLKAAVERLHRYGVSVNTVTWTLGDREDLYLRLWDLGFDHFTTDYPETMFSVIESVRTGAGACSRR
;
A
#
# COMPACT_ATOMS: atom_id res chain seq x y z
N MET A 1 78.55 29.09 21.98
CA MET A 1 77.65 30.11 22.54
C MET A 1 76.43 30.23 21.65
N MET A 2 75.35 30.22 22.19
CA MET A 2 73.94 30.42 21.70
C MET A 2 73.09 29.17 21.57
N ASN A 3 72.10 29.11 22.47
CA ASN A 3 71.05 28.14 22.65
C ASN A 3 70.16 28.06 21.45
N ALA A 4 69.82 26.83 21.02
CA ALA A 4 68.69 26.53 20.18
C ALA A 4 67.49 26.08 21.05
N LYS A 5 66.50 26.93 21.16
CA LYS A 5 65.25 26.61 21.83
C LYS A 5 64.39 25.69 20.94
N SER A 6 64.07 24.55 21.50
CA SER A 6 63.11 23.58 20.98
C SER A 6 61.71 24.21 20.90
N LEU A 7 61.12 24.23 19.70
CA LEU A 7 59.70 24.49 19.48
C LEU A 7 59.02 23.13 19.31
N LEU A 8 58.38 22.67 20.36
CA LEU A 8 57.41 21.56 20.29
C LEU A 8 56.09 22.09 19.71
N THR A 9 55.84 21.74 18.47
CA THR A 9 54.54 22.00 17.84
C THR A 9 53.64 20.80 18.09
N ASN A 10 52.67 20.97 18.96
CA ASN A 10 51.59 19.99 19.18
C ASN A 10 50.73 19.90 17.93
N LEU A 11 50.85 18.80 17.18
CA LEU A 11 49.93 18.44 16.13
C LEU A 11 48.76 17.71 16.79
N MET A 12 47.64 18.41 17.07
CA MET A 12 46.38 17.78 17.40
C MET A 12 45.87 17.05 16.15
N LEU A 13 45.95 15.73 16.18
CA LEU A 13 45.33 14.86 15.21
C LEU A 13 43.80 14.85 15.50
N VAL A 14 43.03 15.68 14.79
CA VAL A 14 41.57 15.58 14.79
C VAL A 14 41.21 14.35 13.96
N ALA A 15 40.96 13.25 14.66
CA ALA A 15 40.36 12.08 14.05
C ALA A 15 38.90 12.44 13.65
N ALA A 16 38.71 12.81 12.39
CA ALA A 16 37.40 12.88 11.77
C ALA A 16 36.88 11.46 11.68
N THR A 17 35.97 11.09 12.61
CA THR A 17 35.13 9.91 12.45
C THR A 17 34.22 10.17 11.28
N ALA A 18 34.63 9.74 10.11
CA ALA A 18 33.70 9.60 8.97
C ALA A 18 32.68 8.55 9.38
N THR A 19 31.50 8.99 9.84
CA THR A 19 30.31 8.15 9.84
C THR A 19 30.08 7.79 8.38
N ALA A 20 30.48 6.57 8.01
CA ALA A 20 30.11 6.01 6.72
C ALA A 20 28.57 5.97 6.71
N PHE A 21 27.95 6.93 6.03
CA PHE A 21 26.59 6.78 5.59
C PHE A 21 26.59 5.50 4.75
N ALA A 22 25.90 4.46 5.24
CA ALA A 22 25.65 3.29 4.44
C ALA A 22 25.12 3.79 3.09
N GLU A 23 25.79 3.45 2.00
CA GLU A 23 25.32 3.81 0.67
C GLU A 23 23.87 3.37 0.58
N ALA A 24 22.98 4.34 0.29
CA ALA A 24 21.57 4.07 0.16
C ALA A 24 21.41 2.96 -0.89
N ASP A 25 20.73 1.87 -0.54
CA ASP A 25 20.46 0.79 -1.47
C ASP A 25 19.82 1.37 -2.74
N PRO A 26 20.52 1.37 -3.91
CA PRO A 26 20.03 2.01 -5.13
C PRO A 26 18.76 1.33 -5.66
N THR A 27 18.38 0.17 -5.11
CA THR A 27 17.14 -0.54 -5.46
C THR A 27 15.95 -0.10 -4.59
N LYS A 28 16.17 0.73 -3.56
CA LYS A 28 15.10 1.28 -2.73
C LYS A 28 14.83 2.73 -3.11
N PRO A 29 13.55 3.12 -3.28
CA PRO A 29 13.18 4.52 -3.35
C PRO A 29 13.62 5.26 -2.09
N ALA A 30 13.88 6.56 -2.20
CA ALA A 30 14.17 7.38 -1.05
C ALA A 30 13.03 7.30 -0.02
N TRP A 31 13.38 7.20 1.27
CA TRP A 31 12.43 7.26 2.37
C TRP A 31 11.50 8.47 2.22
N ILE A 32 10.20 8.23 2.34
CA ILE A 32 9.20 9.28 2.30
C ILE A 32 8.89 9.68 3.74
N PRO A 33 9.09 10.94 4.13
CA PRO A 33 8.70 11.42 5.46
C PRO A 33 7.25 11.04 5.77
N ARG A 34 6.97 10.63 7.02
CA ARG A 34 5.65 10.14 7.45
C ARG A 34 4.52 11.12 7.12
N GLU A 35 4.73 12.42 7.30
CA GLU A 35 3.75 13.46 6.98
C GLU A 35 3.38 13.47 5.50
N LYS A 36 4.32 13.16 4.61
CA LYS A 36 4.06 12.99 3.18
C LYS A 36 3.45 11.62 2.85
N GLY A 37 3.76 10.60 3.65
CA GLY A 37 3.18 9.26 3.54
C GLY A 37 1.69 9.26 3.77
N LEU A 38 1.21 10.01 4.75
CA LEU A 38 -0.21 10.13 5.08
C LEU A 38 -1.06 10.58 3.87
N TYR A 39 -0.55 11.54 3.07
CA TYR A 39 -1.21 11.98 1.81
C TYR A 39 -1.18 10.94 0.69
N ARG A 40 -0.53 9.80 0.90
CA ARG A 40 -0.49 8.66 -0.02
C ARG A 40 -1.28 7.48 0.52
N SER A 41 -2.24 7.75 1.40
CA SER A 41 -3.14 6.72 1.92
C SER A 41 -3.85 6.01 0.78
N GLN A 42 -3.87 4.70 0.89
CA GLN A 42 -4.44 3.81 -0.11
C GLN A 42 -5.96 3.77 0.05
N VAL A 43 -6.68 4.04 -1.02
CA VAL A 43 -8.13 3.81 -1.06
C VAL A 43 -8.38 2.46 -1.73
N HIS A 44 -8.85 1.50 -0.94
CA HIS A 44 -9.12 0.13 -1.37
C HIS A 44 -10.05 0.11 -2.59
N ARG A 45 -9.64 -0.56 -3.66
CA ARG A 45 -10.34 -0.61 -4.96
C ARG A 45 -10.67 0.76 -5.57
N GLY A 46 -9.94 1.79 -5.15
CA GLY A 46 -10.08 3.16 -5.62
C GLY A 46 -11.19 3.98 -4.98
N GLY A 47 -12.25 3.35 -4.45
CA GLY A 47 -13.42 4.03 -3.90
C GLY A 47 -13.87 3.54 -2.53
N GLY A 48 -13.17 2.57 -1.96
CA GLY A 48 -13.61 1.89 -0.76
C GLY A 48 -14.96 1.22 -0.96
N GLY A 49 -15.78 1.16 0.09
CA GLY A 49 -17.11 0.57 0.00
C GLY A 49 -18.19 1.46 -0.63
N LYS A 50 -17.88 2.72 -0.98
CA LYS A 50 -18.87 3.74 -1.36
C LYS A 50 -19.01 4.01 -2.85
N TYR A 51 -17.98 3.71 -3.62
CA TYR A 51 -17.91 3.99 -5.06
C TYR A 51 -17.66 2.69 -5.84
N PRO A 52 -17.98 2.66 -7.15
CA PRO A 52 -17.74 1.48 -7.97
C PRO A 52 -16.29 1.01 -7.91
N ASP A 53 -16.12 -0.27 -7.59
CA ASP A 53 -14.81 -0.89 -7.46
C ASP A 53 -14.03 -0.86 -8.78
N ASN A 54 -12.74 -0.51 -8.72
CA ASN A 54 -11.82 -0.68 -9.84
C ASN A 54 -12.23 0.02 -11.15
N ALA A 55 -13.10 1.05 -11.06
CA ALA A 55 -13.47 1.85 -12.22
C ALA A 55 -12.48 3.01 -12.45
N LEU A 56 -12.20 3.34 -13.71
CA LEU A 56 -11.28 4.43 -14.03
C LEU A 56 -11.76 5.77 -13.46
N GLU A 57 -13.07 6.04 -13.54
CA GLU A 57 -13.68 7.25 -13.00
C GLU A 57 -13.52 7.35 -11.48
N THR A 58 -13.61 6.21 -10.78
CA THR A 58 -13.38 6.13 -9.34
C THR A 58 -11.90 6.43 -9.01
N PHE A 59 -10.96 5.93 -9.82
CA PHE A 59 -9.54 6.26 -9.65
C PHE A 59 -9.27 7.74 -9.90
N LEU A 60 -9.90 8.34 -10.92
CA LEU A 60 -9.79 9.78 -11.19
C LEU A 60 -10.32 10.62 -10.04
N TRP A 61 -11.45 10.21 -9.45
CA TRP A 61 -12.01 10.82 -8.24
C TRP A 61 -11.03 10.72 -7.06
N CYS A 62 -10.47 9.56 -6.80
CA CYS A 62 -9.52 9.33 -5.71
C CYS A 62 -8.26 10.22 -5.86
N TRP A 63 -7.66 10.27 -7.03
CA TRP A 63 -6.54 11.16 -7.32
C TRP A 63 -6.91 12.64 -7.19
N GLY A 64 -8.13 13.00 -7.57
CA GLY A 64 -8.65 14.38 -7.40
C GLY A 64 -8.68 14.85 -5.95
N HIS A 65 -8.79 13.92 -5.00
CA HIS A 65 -8.76 14.18 -3.55
C HIS A 65 -7.35 13.99 -2.93
N GLY A 66 -6.32 13.77 -3.74
CA GLY A 66 -4.94 13.63 -3.28
C GLY A 66 -4.63 12.28 -2.61
N CYS A 67 -5.51 11.29 -2.71
CA CYS A 67 -5.27 9.93 -2.24
C CYS A 67 -4.74 9.03 -3.36
N THR A 68 -4.34 7.82 -2.99
CA THR A 68 -3.78 6.82 -3.91
C THR A 68 -4.77 5.67 -4.07
N PRO A 69 -5.40 5.48 -5.24
CA PRO A 69 -6.25 4.33 -5.46
C PRO A 69 -5.46 3.03 -5.47
N GLU A 70 -6.12 1.95 -5.10
CA GLU A 70 -5.67 0.59 -5.39
C GLU A 70 -6.41 0.06 -6.60
N ALA A 71 -5.69 -0.64 -7.48
CA ALA A 71 -6.24 -1.39 -8.58
C ALA A 71 -5.84 -2.86 -8.46
N ASP A 72 -6.80 -3.74 -8.63
CA ASP A 72 -6.62 -5.19 -8.62
C ASP A 72 -6.35 -5.69 -10.04
N ALA A 73 -5.14 -6.11 -10.37
CA ALA A 73 -4.77 -6.51 -11.71
C ALA A 73 -5.05 -7.99 -12.00
N ARG A 74 -6.01 -8.25 -12.87
CA ARG A 74 -6.43 -9.58 -13.33
C ARG A 74 -6.30 -9.73 -14.86
N LEU A 75 -6.17 -10.93 -15.36
CA LEU A 75 -6.15 -11.20 -16.79
C LEU A 75 -7.46 -11.79 -17.30
N THR A 76 -7.87 -11.34 -18.49
CA THR A 76 -8.87 -12.02 -19.32
C THR A 76 -8.23 -13.22 -20.06
N LYS A 77 -9.07 -14.04 -20.68
CA LYS A 77 -8.67 -15.21 -21.48
C LYS A 77 -7.72 -14.85 -22.64
N ASP A 78 -7.95 -13.72 -23.26
CA ASP A 78 -7.14 -13.18 -24.37
C ASP A 78 -5.98 -12.30 -23.91
N GLY A 79 -5.68 -12.29 -22.59
CA GLY A 79 -4.48 -11.67 -22.01
C GLY A 79 -4.58 -10.17 -21.79
N VAL A 80 -5.77 -9.57 -21.83
CA VAL A 80 -5.96 -8.17 -21.47
C VAL A 80 -5.93 -8.03 -19.93
N ALA A 81 -5.09 -7.15 -19.42
CA ALA A 81 -5.05 -6.85 -17.99
C ALA A 81 -6.17 -5.87 -17.64
N ILE A 82 -7.10 -6.29 -16.79
CA ILE A 82 -8.25 -5.53 -16.31
C ILE A 82 -8.14 -5.22 -14.83
N ALA A 83 -8.76 -4.12 -14.41
CA ALA A 83 -8.88 -3.77 -12.99
C ALA A 83 -10.11 -4.48 -12.40
N MET A 84 -9.89 -5.56 -11.63
CA MET A 84 -10.97 -6.38 -11.07
C MET A 84 -10.49 -7.23 -9.89
N HIS A 85 -11.13 -7.11 -8.74
CA HIS A 85 -10.78 -7.86 -7.53
C HIS A 85 -11.22 -9.32 -7.60
N ASP A 86 -12.50 -9.57 -7.84
CA ASP A 86 -13.10 -10.91 -7.75
C ASP A 86 -12.73 -11.79 -8.95
N GLU A 87 -12.87 -13.08 -8.80
CA GLU A 87 -12.68 -14.00 -9.93
C GLU A 87 -13.81 -13.92 -10.95
N THR A 88 -15.03 -13.51 -10.52
CA THR A 88 -16.23 -13.43 -11.37
C THR A 88 -16.88 -12.04 -11.27
N LEU A 89 -17.73 -11.70 -12.22
CA LEU A 89 -18.42 -10.40 -12.30
C LEU A 89 -19.64 -10.27 -11.38
N ASP A 90 -20.07 -11.37 -10.74
CA ASP A 90 -21.37 -11.47 -10.04
C ASP A 90 -21.56 -10.41 -8.95
N ARG A 91 -20.50 -10.03 -8.24
CA ARG A 91 -20.59 -9.04 -7.17
C ARG A 91 -20.68 -7.61 -7.69
N ILE A 92 -20.02 -7.30 -8.79
CA ILE A 92 -19.83 -5.91 -9.24
C ILE A 92 -20.89 -5.46 -10.25
N SER A 93 -21.63 -6.35 -10.90
CA SER A 93 -22.70 -5.99 -11.83
C SER A 93 -24.08 -6.24 -11.22
N ALA A 94 -25.01 -5.30 -11.42
CA ALA A 94 -26.39 -5.42 -10.97
C ALA A 94 -27.25 -6.24 -11.96
N ASP A 95 -26.98 -6.11 -13.25
CA ASP A 95 -27.70 -6.77 -14.34
C ASP A 95 -26.73 -7.53 -15.25
N LEU A 96 -26.10 -8.56 -14.67
CA LEU A 96 -25.13 -9.38 -15.38
C LEU A 96 -25.83 -10.34 -16.36
N ASP A 97 -25.39 -10.36 -17.60
CA ASP A 97 -25.82 -11.37 -18.58
C ASP A 97 -25.72 -12.78 -17.99
N PRO A 98 -26.80 -13.59 -18.02
CA PRO A 98 -26.80 -14.95 -17.48
C PRO A 98 -25.65 -15.84 -17.98
N ARG A 99 -25.15 -15.59 -19.20
CA ARG A 99 -24.01 -16.32 -19.77
C ARG A 99 -22.68 -16.05 -19.06
N LEU A 100 -22.55 -14.91 -18.39
CA LEU A 100 -21.35 -14.50 -17.66
C LEU A 100 -21.39 -14.85 -16.18
N LYS A 101 -22.56 -15.24 -15.63
CA LYS A 101 -22.72 -15.56 -14.22
C LYS A 101 -21.87 -16.75 -13.81
N GLY A 102 -21.06 -16.58 -12.75
CA GLY A 102 -20.16 -17.61 -12.23
C GLY A 102 -18.96 -17.92 -13.13
N VAL A 103 -18.82 -17.27 -14.29
CA VAL A 103 -17.68 -17.48 -15.18
C VAL A 103 -16.51 -16.63 -14.70
N LYS A 104 -15.32 -17.25 -14.60
CA LYS A 104 -14.13 -16.53 -14.13
C LYS A 104 -13.59 -15.60 -15.23
N ALA A 105 -13.10 -14.44 -14.85
CA ALA A 105 -12.54 -13.45 -15.78
C ALA A 105 -11.46 -14.03 -16.70
N LYS A 106 -10.63 -14.95 -16.19
CA LYS A 106 -9.59 -15.64 -16.98
C LYS A 106 -10.15 -16.54 -18.11
N ASP A 107 -11.43 -16.84 -18.09
CA ASP A 107 -12.15 -17.67 -19.08
C ASP A 107 -13.01 -16.81 -20.01
N LEU A 108 -13.08 -15.47 -19.79
CA LEU A 108 -13.78 -14.49 -20.58
C LEU A 108 -12.78 -13.62 -21.40
N THR A 109 -13.16 -13.25 -22.61
CA THR A 109 -12.38 -12.31 -23.44
C THR A 109 -12.65 -10.86 -23.01
N TRP A 110 -11.81 -9.94 -23.45
CA TRP A 110 -12.05 -8.51 -23.26
C TRP A 110 -13.42 -8.09 -23.86
N ASP A 111 -13.77 -8.61 -25.03
CA ASP A 111 -15.05 -8.32 -25.69
C ASP A 111 -16.26 -8.80 -24.87
N ASP A 112 -16.11 -9.86 -24.06
CA ASP A 112 -17.18 -10.32 -23.18
C ASP A 112 -17.43 -9.37 -21.98
N VAL A 113 -16.41 -8.63 -21.51
CA VAL A 113 -16.47 -7.90 -20.25
C VAL A 113 -16.46 -6.38 -20.38
N ARG A 114 -15.97 -5.83 -21.49
CA ARG A 114 -15.73 -4.38 -21.65
C ARG A 114 -16.97 -3.51 -21.50
N ASP A 115 -18.13 -4.02 -21.91
CA ASP A 115 -19.41 -3.29 -21.90
C ASP A 115 -20.29 -3.61 -20.68
N VAL A 116 -19.81 -4.46 -19.76
CA VAL A 116 -20.53 -4.79 -18.52
C VAL A 116 -20.67 -3.57 -17.64
N ASP A 117 -21.87 -3.28 -17.19
CA ASP A 117 -22.15 -2.25 -16.19
C ASP A 117 -21.61 -2.69 -14.82
N ILE A 118 -20.55 -2.04 -14.36
CA ILE A 118 -19.92 -2.28 -13.06
C ILE A 118 -20.26 -1.19 -12.04
N GLY A 119 -21.12 -0.25 -12.39
CA GLY A 119 -21.42 0.91 -11.57
C GLY A 119 -22.81 0.94 -10.93
N SER A 120 -23.84 0.50 -11.65
CA SER A 120 -25.26 0.62 -11.20
C SER A 120 -25.52 0.02 -9.82
N LYS A 121 -24.71 -0.95 -9.38
CA LYS A 121 -24.82 -1.55 -8.04
C LYS A 121 -24.54 -0.56 -6.91
N TRP A 122 -23.79 0.50 -7.18
CA TRP A 122 -23.50 1.62 -6.26
C TRP A 122 -24.46 2.79 -6.43
N GLY A 123 -25.34 2.75 -7.44
CA GLY A 123 -26.36 3.75 -7.71
C GLY A 123 -26.53 4.03 -9.20
N ALA A 124 -27.73 4.47 -9.58
CA ALA A 124 -28.06 4.73 -10.98
C ALA A 124 -27.16 5.78 -11.65
N GLN A 125 -26.60 6.71 -10.88
CA GLN A 125 -25.67 7.73 -11.37
C GLN A 125 -24.34 7.14 -11.90
N TYR A 126 -24.02 5.90 -11.54
CA TYR A 126 -22.79 5.20 -11.97
C TYR A 126 -23.04 4.19 -13.11
N SER A 127 -24.25 4.15 -13.69
CA SER A 127 -24.63 3.16 -14.72
C SER A 127 -23.81 3.21 -16.01
N THR A 128 -23.04 4.26 -16.20
CA THR A 128 -22.13 4.40 -17.35
C THR A 128 -20.72 3.84 -17.09
N TYR A 129 -20.41 3.42 -15.85
CA TYR A 129 -19.09 2.93 -15.49
C TYR A 129 -18.85 1.54 -16.08
N ARG A 130 -17.69 1.37 -16.69
CA ARG A 130 -17.28 0.13 -17.38
C ARG A 130 -15.95 -0.39 -16.86
N MET A 131 -15.66 -1.65 -17.15
CA MET A 131 -14.41 -2.29 -16.80
C MET A 131 -13.22 -1.47 -17.31
N ALA A 132 -12.31 -1.12 -16.40
CA ALA A 132 -11.07 -0.46 -16.76
C ALA A 132 -10.00 -1.49 -17.16
N THR A 133 -9.22 -1.20 -18.19
CA THR A 133 -7.97 -1.92 -18.45
C THR A 133 -6.84 -1.28 -17.67
N MET A 134 -5.83 -2.06 -17.27
CA MET A 134 -4.63 -1.51 -16.64
C MET A 134 -3.88 -0.55 -17.59
N GLU A 135 -4.01 -0.76 -18.91
CA GLU A 135 -3.49 0.18 -19.91
C GLU A 135 -4.17 1.55 -19.80
N SER A 136 -5.51 1.61 -19.64
CA SER A 136 -6.24 2.87 -19.47
C SER A 136 -5.88 3.57 -18.14
N VAL A 137 -5.65 2.80 -17.09
CA VAL A 137 -5.23 3.33 -15.77
C VAL A 137 -3.83 3.95 -15.88
N PHE A 138 -2.86 3.25 -16.47
CA PHE A 138 -1.50 3.78 -16.67
C PHE A 138 -1.47 4.96 -17.63
N ALA A 139 -2.32 4.96 -18.65
CA ALA A 139 -2.47 6.12 -19.56
C ALA A 139 -2.96 7.36 -18.79
N ALA A 140 -3.90 7.20 -17.84
CA ALA A 140 -4.38 8.29 -17.01
C ALA A 140 -3.31 8.80 -16.01
N MET A 141 -2.30 8.00 -15.66
CA MET A 141 -1.19 8.40 -14.81
C MET A 141 -0.06 9.10 -15.58
N LYS A 142 0.06 8.85 -16.87
CA LYS A 142 1.14 9.38 -17.72
C LYS A 142 1.22 10.89 -17.66
N GLY A 143 2.41 11.43 -17.36
CA GLY A 143 2.63 12.88 -17.25
C GLY A 143 2.00 13.54 -16.02
N ARG A 144 1.49 12.75 -15.07
CA ARG A 144 0.86 13.21 -13.83
C ARG A 144 1.57 12.57 -12.63
N PRO A 145 2.77 13.05 -12.25
CA PRO A 145 3.60 12.42 -11.21
C PRO A 145 2.96 12.38 -9.83
N GLU A 146 1.93 13.18 -9.58
CA GLU A 146 1.12 13.16 -8.36
C GLU A 146 0.18 11.95 -8.29
N ARG A 147 -0.12 11.30 -9.42
CA ARG A 147 -1.00 10.13 -9.47
C ARG A 147 -0.21 8.86 -9.16
N LEU A 148 -0.31 8.40 -7.93
CA LEU A 148 0.26 7.11 -7.50
C LEU A 148 -0.80 6.01 -7.62
N LEU A 149 -0.35 4.75 -7.67
CA LEU A 149 -1.22 3.59 -7.74
C LEU A 149 -0.67 2.46 -6.87
N TYR A 150 -1.51 1.86 -6.03
CA TYR A 150 -1.27 0.53 -5.49
C TYR A 150 -1.84 -0.50 -6.47
N LEU A 151 -0.98 -1.38 -6.97
CA LEU A 151 -1.31 -2.40 -7.96
C LEU A 151 -1.30 -3.76 -7.28
N ASP A 152 -2.48 -4.22 -6.80
CA ASP A 152 -2.58 -5.53 -6.15
C ASP A 152 -2.67 -6.66 -7.16
N GLU A 153 -1.83 -7.68 -6.97
CA GLU A 153 -1.71 -8.81 -7.87
C GLU A 153 -2.85 -9.80 -7.68
N LYS A 154 -3.69 -9.95 -8.72
CA LYS A 154 -4.79 -10.92 -8.79
C LYS A 154 -4.62 -11.90 -9.95
N GLY A 155 -3.38 -12.17 -10.33
CA GLY A 155 -3.03 -13.12 -11.40
C GLY A 155 -2.34 -12.49 -12.60
N ALA A 156 -2.26 -11.15 -12.69
CA ALA A 156 -1.44 -10.50 -13.71
C ALA A 156 0.06 -10.64 -13.37
N PRO A 157 0.91 -11.18 -14.29
CA PRO A 157 2.31 -11.42 -13.98
C PRO A 157 3.11 -10.15 -13.69
N PRO A 158 4.04 -10.16 -12.70
CA PRO A 158 4.85 -9.00 -12.35
C PRO A 158 5.59 -8.39 -13.55
N LYS A 159 6.17 -9.22 -14.40
CA LYS A 159 6.88 -8.80 -15.61
C LYS A 159 5.98 -8.01 -16.55
N MET A 160 4.80 -8.54 -16.87
CA MET A 160 3.84 -7.89 -17.76
C MET A 160 3.43 -6.51 -17.26
N MET A 161 3.12 -6.42 -15.96
CA MET A 161 2.75 -5.14 -15.34
C MET A 161 3.91 -4.15 -15.33
N ALA A 162 5.13 -4.61 -15.09
CA ALA A 162 6.33 -3.78 -15.11
C ALA A 162 6.63 -3.22 -16.50
N GLU A 163 6.51 -4.05 -17.55
CA GLU A 163 6.69 -3.64 -18.94
C GLU A 163 5.61 -2.63 -19.37
N MET A 164 4.37 -2.85 -18.95
CA MET A 164 3.27 -1.90 -19.20
C MET A 164 3.51 -0.57 -18.48
N ALA A 165 3.88 -0.59 -17.20
CA ALA A 165 4.21 0.62 -16.44
C ALA A 165 5.39 1.37 -17.06
N ALA A 166 6.39 0.66 -17.62
CA ALA A 166 7.51 1.26 -18.36
C ALA A 166 7.06 1.93 -19.65
N LYS A 167 6.18 1.26 -20.43
CA LYS A 167 5.61 1.81 -21.68
C LYS A 167 4.94 3.18 -21.46
N PHE A 168 4.28 3.36 -20.32
CA PHE A 168 3.63 4.62 -19.96
C PHE A 168 4.52 5.56 -19.16
N GLY A 169 5.72 5.13 -18.71
CA GLY A 169 6.64 5.95 -17.91
C GLY A 169 6.16 6.14 -16.46
N VAL A 170 5.40 5.19 -15.91
CA VAL A 170 4.75 5.31 -14.58
C VAL A 170 5.28 4.31 -13.54
N GLN A 171 6.44 3.70 -13.77
CA GLN A 171 7.03 2.75 -12.81
C GLN A 171 7.21 3.36 -11.42
N GLU A 172 7.75 4.58 -11.32
CA GLU A 172 8.00 5.27 -10.04
C GLU A 172 6.71 5.63 -9.28
N GLN A 173 5.59 5.66 -9.98
CA GLN A 173 4.27 5.98 -9.45
C GLN A 173 3.50 4.73 -8.98
N THR A 174 4.02 3.52 -9.29
CA THR A 174 3.32 2.25 -9.06
C THR A 174 3.93 1.48 -7.91
N TYR A 175 3.10 1.17 -6.90
CA TYR A 175 3.39 0.22 -5.82
C TYR A 175 2.83 -1.15 -6.23
N TYR A 176 3.69 -2.10 -6.58
CA TYR A 176 3.24 -3.47 -6.81
C TYR A 176 3.02 -4.19 -5.47
N CYS A 177 1.84 -4.73 -5.28
CA CYS A 177 1.37 -5.32 -4.04
C CYS A 177 1.12 -6.81 -4.17
N SER A 178 1.56 -7.60 -3.21
CA SER A 178 1.27 -9.03 -3.14
C SER A 178 1.49 -9.55 -1.71
N PRO A 179 0.74 -10.59 -1.26
CA PRO A 179 1.08 -11.31 -0.02
C PRO A 179 2.34 -12.15 -0.17
N ASN A 180 2.77 -12.43 -1.39
CA ASN A 180 3.97 -13.18 -1.69
C ASN A 180 5.15 -12.22 -1.91
N TRP A 181 5.97 -12.02 -0.88
CA TRP A 181 7.13 -11.13 -0.96
C TRP A 181 8.11 -11.47 -2.09
N ARG A 182 8.18 -12.75 -2.53
CA ARG A 182 9.04 -13.15 -3.64
C ARG A 182 8.55 -12.59 -4.98
N LYS A 183 7.23 -12.49 -5.21
CA LYS A 183 6.66 -11.81 -6.38
C LYS A 183 6.94 -10.30 -6.34
N VAL A 184 6.92 -9.72 -5.14
CA VAL A 184 7.27 -8.31 -4.94
C VAL A 184 8.72 -8.04 -5.32
N VAL A 185 9.64 -8.92 -4.87
CA VAL A 185 11.05 -8.86 -5.26
C VAL A 185 11.25 -9.13 -6.77
N GLU A 186 10.44 -10.02 -7.35
CA GLU A 186 10.46 -10.27 -8.80
C GLU A 186 10.05 -9.03 -9.59
N TRP A 187 8.98 -8.34 -9.18
CA TRP A 187 8.58 -7.06 -9.77
C TRP A 187 9.74 -6.07 -9.85
N ARG A 188 10.52 -5.94 -8.78
CA ARG A 188 11.67 -5.02 -8.72
C ARG A 188 12.77 -5.32 -9.73
N LYS A 189 12.88 -6.55 -10.22
CA LYS A 189 13.83 -6.91 -11.28
C LYS A 189 13.43 -6.30 -12.63
N TYR A 190 12.13 -6.20 -12.90
CA TYR A 190 11.58 -5.66 -14.15
C TYR A 190 11.22 -4.17 -14.05
N ALA A 191 10.96 -3.69 -12.83
CA ALA A 191 10.65 -2.30 -12.52
C ALA A 191 11.61 -1.76 -11.45
N PRO A 192 12.91 -1.53 -11.77
CA PRO A 192 13.91 -1.11 -10.77
C PRO A 192 13.59 0.25 -10.13
N LYS A 193 12.84 1.10 -10.81
CA LYS A 193 12.34 2.37 -10.28
C LYS A 193 10.95 2.27 -9.65
N GLY A 194 10.28 1.15 -9.83
CA GLY A 194 8.95 0.90 -9.27
C GLY A 194 8.99 0.76 -7.76
N ARG A 195 7.86 0.93 -7.11
CA ARG A 195 7.69 0.74 -5.67
C ARG A 195 7.07 -0.62 -5.39
N SER A 196 7.11 -1.03 -4.13
CA SER A 196 6.68 -2.37 -3.76
C SER A 196 6.07 -2.41 -2.36
N MET A 197 5.05 -3.23 -2.18
CA MET A 197 4.42 -3.48 -0.90
C MET A 197 4.13 -4.97 -0.72
N VAL A 198 4.45 -5.49 0.47
CA VAL A 198 4.00 -6.83 0.90
C VAL A 198 2.87 -6.64 1.90
N TRP A 199 1.70 -7.24 1.65
CA TRP A 199 0.64 -7.22 2.65
C TRP A 199 0.57 -8.53 3.42
N LEU A 200 0.35 -8.42 4.74
CA LEU A 200 0.29 -9.51 5.69
C LEU A 200 -1.13 -9.59 6.26
N GLY A 201 -1.98 -10.38 5.60
CA GLY A 201 -3.35 -10.62 6.02
C GLY A 201 -3.46 -11.95 6.76
N ASN A 202 -3.84 -11.89 8.04
CA ASN A 202 -4.40 -12.98 8.78
C ASN A 202 -5.72 -12.44 9.36
N PHE A 203 -6.85 -13.10 9.08
CA PHE A 203 -8.18 -12.57 9.38
C PHE A 203 -8.77 -13.30 10.60
N PRO A 204 -8.35 -12.97 11.84
CA PRO A 204 -8.87 -13.59 13.05
C PRO A 204 -10.34 -13.25 13.24
N LYS A 205 -11.11 -14.17 13.83
CA LYS A 205 -12.54 -13.97 14.10
C LYS A 205 -12.80 -12.98 15.24
N ASP A 206 -11.89 -12.93 16.20
CA ASP A 206 -11.97 -12.10 17.40
C ASP A 206 -10.55 -11.79 17.93
N ASN A 207 -10.47 -10.95 18.97
CA ASN A 207 -9.22 -10.60 19.66
C ASN A 207 -8.95 -11.53 20.87
N SER A 208 -9.41 -12.78 20.85
CA SER A 208 -9.07 -13.73 21.89
C SER A 208 -7.54 -13.94 21.98
N PRO A 209 -6.99 -14.25 23.17
CA PRO A 209 -5.56 -14.45 23.34
C PRO A 209 -4.96 -15.47 22.36
N GLU A 210 -5.72 -16.51 22.01
CA GLU A 210 -5.32 -17.52 21.04
C GLU A 210 -5.20 -16.92 19.61
N ASN A 211 -6.18 -16.13 19.18
CA ASN A 211 -6.17 -15.50 17.87
C ASN A 211 -5.09 -14.41 17.77
N VAL A 212 -4.89 -13.64 18.84
CA VAL A 212 -3.78 -12.67 18.93
C VAL A 212 -2.45 -13.40 18.77
N ALA A 213 -2.19 -14.45 19.55
CA ALA A 213 -0.94 -15.20 19.48
C ALA A 213 -0.70 -15.83 18.11
N LYS A 214 -1.74 -16.39 17.46
CA LYS A 214 -1.65 -16.96 16.09
C LYS A 214 -1.31 -15.86 15.06
N THR A 215 -1.96 -14.70 15.18
CA THR A 215 -1.74 -13.58 14.26
C THR A 215 -0.33 -13.01 14.39
N GLU A 216 0.13 -12.84 15.63
CA GLU A 216 1.49 -12.38 15.92
C GLU A 216 2.54 -13.37 15.42
N ALA A 217 2.34 -14.66 15.63
CA ALA A 217 3.24 -15.70 15.11
C ALA A 217 3.31 -15.67 13.58
N PHE A 218 2.17 -15.53 12.90
CA PHE A 218 2.11 -15.40 11.44
C PHE A 218 2.87 -14.17 10.95
N VAL A 219 2.58 -12.99 11.50
CA VAL A 219 3.24 -11.74 11.08
C VAL A 219 4.72 -11.81 11.39
N LYS A 220 5.12 -12.31 12.59
CA LYS A 220 6.52 -12.48 12.97
C LYS A 220 7.27 -13.36 11.99
N GLN A 221 6.72 -14.53 11.65
CA GLN A 221 7.34 -15.45 10.69
C GLN A 221 7.59 -14.76 9.34
N ARG A 222 6.59 -14.03 8.82
CA ARG A 222 6.73 -13.32 7.53
C ARG A 222 7.78 -12.22 7.61
N LEU A 223 7.84 -11.48 8.71
CA LEU A 223 8.88 -10.48 8.92
C LEU A 223 10.26 -11.11 9.04
N ASP A 224 10.40 -12.25 9.73
CA ASP A 224 11.68 -12.97 9.88
C ASP A 224 12.20 -13.44 8.51
N GLU A 225 11.32 -13.98 7.63
CA GLU A 225 11.68 -14.39 6.26
C GLU A 225 12.21 -13.19 5.43
N MET A 226 11.53 -12.05 5.49
CA MET A 226 11.92 -10.85 4.75
C MET A 226 13.19 -10.20 5.32
N GLU A 227 13.35 -10.21 6.65
CA GLU A 227 14.55 -9.71 7.32
C GLU A 227 15.79 -10.55 6.99
N ALA A 228 15.67 -11.89 6.97
CA ALA A 228 16.74 -12.78 6.53
C ALA A 228 17.19 -12.46 5.09
N PHE A 229 16.31 -11.91 4.28
CA PHE A 229 16.62 -11.40 2.93
C PHE A 229 17.07 -9.93 2.94
N GLY A 230 17.11 -9.25 4.11
CA GLY A 230 17.48 -7.86 4.28
C GLY A 230 16.44 -6.87 3.73
N PHE A 231 15.18 -7.27 3.59
CA PHE A 231 14.09 -6.48 2.99
C PHE A 231 14.41 -5.90 1.60
N ARG A 232 15.40 -6.45 0.89
CA ARG A 232 15.83 -5.94 -0.41
C ARG A 232 14.67 -5.94 -1.42
N GLY A 233 14.43 -4.77 -2.03
CA GLY A 233 13.34 -4.59 -2.99
C GLY A 233 11.93 -4.56 -2.37
N ILE A 234 11.82 -4.39 -1.03
CA ILE A 234 10.56 -4.24 -0.31
C ILE A 234 10.54 -2.85 0.31
N ASP A 235 9.70 -1.95 -0.20
CA ASP A 235 9.65 -0.56 0.24
C ASP A 235 8.61 -0.34 1.36
N GLN A 236 7.58 -1.19 1.39
CA GLN A 236 6.48 -1.07 2.34
C GLN A 236 5.99 -2.45 2.78
N VAL A 237 5.61 -2.57 4.04
CA VAL A 237 4.87 -3.72 4.57
C VAL A 237 3.52 -3.23 5.10
N GLN A 238 2.44 -3.87 4.67
CA GLN A 238 1.09 -3.63 5.19
C GLN A 238 0.72 -4.75 6.16
N ILE A 239 0.37 -4.39 7.40
CA ILE A 239 -0.11 -5.33 8.41
C ILE A 239 -1.62 -5.14 8.54
N HIS A 240 -2.39 -6.16 8.22
CA HIS A 240 -3.83 -6.15 8.40
C HIS A 240 -4.18 -6.29 9.87
N LEU A 241 -5.07 -5.44 10.35
CA LEU A 241 -5.52 -5.42 11.73
C LEU A 241 -6.99 -5.83 11.83
N ARG A 242 -7.30 -6.60 12.87
CA ARG A 242 -8.63 -6.62 13.43
C ARG A 242 -8.69 -5.61 14.58
N THR A 243 -9.76 -4.83 14.65
CA THR A 243 -9.98 -3.88 15.75
C THR A 243 -11.26 -4.21 16.51
N ASP A 244 -11.20 -4.17 17.84
CA ASP A 244 -12.36 -4.25 18.72
C ASP A 244 -12.19 -3.29 19.92
N LEU A 245 -12.92 -2.18 19.88
CA LEU A 245 -12.81 -1.14 20.92
C LEU A 245 -13.40 -1.53 22.28
N ARG A 246 -14.04 -2.68 22.39
CA ARG A 246 -14.51 -3.20 23.68
C ARG A 246 -13.39 -3.86 24.48
N GLU A 247 -12.30 -4.24 23.82
CA GLU A 247 -11.15 -4.84 24.43
C GLU A 247 -10.20 -3.78 25.01
N ALA A 248 -9.48 -4.13 26.07
CA ALA A 248 -8.47 -3.26 26.70
C ALA A 248 -7.34 -2.91 25.70
N ASP A 249 -6.87 -3.88 24.92
CA ASP A 249 -6.07 -3.68 23.71
C ASP A 249 -6.98 -3.85 22.49
N PRO A 250 -7.26 -2.77 21.76
CA PRO A 250 -8.23 -2.84 20.66
C PRO A 250 -7.71 -3.56 19.43
N PHE A 251 -6.42 -3.88 19.34
CA PHE A 251 -5.78 -4.39 18.14
C PHE A 251 -5.43 -5.88 18.20
N CYS A 252 -5.57 -6.54 17.08
CA CYS A 252 -5.00 -7.86 16.81
C CYS A 252 -4.27 -7.81 15.44
N PRO A 253 -2.93 -7.93 15.40
CA PRO A 253 -1.99 -8.17 16.52
C PRO A 253 -2.03 -7.10 17.63
N SER A 254 -1.49 -7.40 18.80
CA SER A 254 -1.52 -6.52 19.96
C SER A 254 -0.73 -5.22 19.77
N THR A 255 -1.12 -4.17 20.50
CA THR A 255 -0.41 -2.87 20.48
C THR A 255 1.10 -2.99 20.75
N PRO A 256 1.59 -3.75 21.76
CA PRO A 256 3.02 -3.93 21.96
C PRO A 256 3.73 -4.60 20.78
N PHE A 257 3.11 -5.62 20.19
CA PHE A 257 3.64 -6.29 19.01
C PHE A 257 3.73 -5.35 17.80
N LEU A 258 2.66 -4.60 17.53
CA LEU A 258 2.62 -3.63 16.44
C LEU A 258 3.71 -2.57 16.57
N LYS A 259 3.91 -2.02 17.77
CA LYS A 259 4.99 -1.06 18.04
C LYS A 259 6.36 -1.66 17.71
N ALA A 260 6.64 -2.85 18.19
CA ALA A 260 7.91 -3.55 17.92
C ALA A 260 8.09 -3.86 16.42
N ALA A 261 7.01 -4.23 15.71
CA ALA A 261 7.05 -4.50 14.27
C ALA A 261 7.32 -3.23 13.45
N VAL A 262 6.69 -2.10 13.82
CA VAL A 262 6.94 -0.79 13.19
C VAL A 262 8.40 -0.38 13.39
N GLU A 263 8.91 -0.40 14.62
CA GLU A 263 10.31 -0.07 14.93
C GLU A 263 11.30 -0.97 14.18
N ARG A 264 10.96 -2.27 14.05
CA ARG A 264 11.75 -3.24 13.30
C ARG A 264 11.84 -2.87 11.82
N LEU A 265 10.71 -2.60 11.17
CA LEU A 265 10.63 -2.24 9.75
C LEU A 265 11.36 -0.92 9.46
N HIS A 266 11.17 0.07 10.31
CA HIS A 266 11.82 1.38 10.18
C HIS A 266 13.36 1.28 10.23
N ARG A 267 13.95 0.35 11.02
CA ARG A 267 15.41 0.14 11.02
C ARG A 267 15.97 -0.27 9.65
N TYR A 268 15.13 -0.86 8.79
CA TYR A 268 15.50 -1.23 7.41
C TYR A 268 15.04 -0.21 6.36
N GLY A 269 14.49 0.94 6.78
CA GLY A 269 13.95 1.93 5.87
C GLY A 269 12.67 1.46 5.15
N VAL A 270 11.96 0.48 5.71
CA VAL A 270 10.70 -0.03 5.19
C VAL A 270 9.55 0.71 5.86
N SER A 271 8.70 1.35 5.07
CA SER A 271 7.49 2.03 5.59
C SER A 271 6.40 1.03 5.98
N VAL A 272 5.54 1.43 6.91
CA VAL A 272 4.49 0.56 7.44
C VAL A 272 3.11 1.10 7.08
N ASN A 273 2.32 0.26 6.42
CA ASN A 273 0.93 0.50 6.10
C ASN A 273 0.03 -0.39 6.97
N THR A 274 -1.23 -0.04 7.09
CA THR A 274 -2.23 -0.88 7.74
C THR A 274 -3.63 -0.67 7.19
N VAL A 275 -4.48 -1.64 7.41
CA VAL A 275 -5.92 -1.60 7.15
C VAL A 275 -6.67 -2.21 8.34
N THR A 276 -7.79 -1.59 8.70
CA THR A 276 -8.64 -1.99 9.82
C THR A 276 -9.96 -2.54 9.31
N TRP A 277 -10.07 -3.88 9.20
CA TRP A 277 -11.20 -4.50 8.50
C TRP A 277 -12.54 -4.51 9.26
N THR A 278 -12.57 -4.34 10.57
CA THR A 278 -13.71 -4.81 11.36
C THR A 278 -14.62 -3.76 11.97
N LEU A 279 -14.19 -2.52 12.14
CA LEU A 279 -15.00 -1.49 12.80
C LEU A 279 -15.39 -0.33 11.89
N GLY A 280 -15.12 -0.46 10.60
CA GLY A 280 -15.11 0.73 9.75
C GLY A 280 -14.02 1.69 10.18
N ASP A 281 -13.86 2.74 9.42
CA ASP A 281 -12.83 3.73 9.68
C ASP A 281 -13.32 4.74 10.72
N ARG A 282 -12.50 4.92 11.74
CA ARG A 282 -12.70 5.93 12.76
C ARG A 282 -11.43 6.77 12.85
N GLU A 283 -11.61 8.07 12.92
CA GLU A 283 -10.50 9.02 13.04
C GLU A 283 -9.59 8.71 14.23
N ASP A 284 -10.15 8.43 15.42
CA ASP A 284 -9.39 8.14 16.63
C ASP A 284 -8.53 6.86 16.52
N LEU A 285 -8.97 5.86 15.75
CA LEU A 285 -8.18 4.65 15.48
C LEU A 285 -6.96 4.97 14.63
N TYR A 286 -7.13 5.71 13.54
CA TYR A 286 -6.01 6.11 12.69
C TYR A 286 -5.01 6.99 13.44
N LEU A 287 -5.50 7.89 14.30
CA LEU A 287 -4.63 8.72 15.13
C LEU A 287 -3.82 7.89 16.13
N ARG A 288 -4.41 6.85 16.74
CA ARG A 288 -3.67 5.90 17.60
C ARG A 288 -2.60 5.14 16.81
N LEU A 289 -2.93 4.66 15.62
CA LEU A 289 -1.99 3.96 14.74
C LEU A 289 -0.88 4.89 14.26
N TRP A 290 -1.22 6.15 13.97
CA TRP A 290 -0.24 7.18 13.66
C TRP A 290 0.74 7.39 14.83
N ASP A 291 0.25 7.42 16.06
CA ASP A 291 1.09 7.56 17.26
C ASP A 291 1.99 6.32 17.49
N LEU A 292 1.55 5.13 17.06
CA LEU A 292 2.37 3.91 17.06
C LEU A 292 3.48 3.90 15.99
N GLY A 293 3.44 4.84 15.04
CA GLY A 293 4.46 4.98 14.02
C GLY A 293 4.09 4.47 12.63
N PHE A 294 2.84 4.08 12.39
CA PHE A 294 2.40 3.75 11.03
C PHE A 294 2.55 4.94 10.08
N ASP A 295 2.97 4.69 8.84
CA ASP A 295 3.30 5.72 7.86
C ASP A 295 2.19 5.93 6.85
N HIS A 296 1.42 4.86 6.56
CA HIS A 296 0.36 4.82 5.56
C HIS A 296 -0.85 4.08 6.07
N PHE A 297 -1.99 4.39 5.51
CA PHE A 297 -3.26 3.73 5.82
C PHE A 297 -3.95 3.26 4.55
N THR A 298 -4.67 2.15 4.65
CA THR A 298 -5.61 1.68 3.64
C THR A 298 -7.01 1.81 4.18
N THR A 299 -7.92 2.34 3.38
CA THR A 299 -9.27 2.68 3.82
C THR A 299 -10.36 2.22 2.86
N ASP A 300 -11.50 1.76 3.42
CA ASP A 300 -12.79 1.61 2.75
C ASP A 300 -13.68 2.85 2.91
N TYR A 301 -13.22 3.87 3.67
CA TYR A 301 -13.99 5.07 4.01
C TYR A 301 -13.14 6.33 3.74
N PRO A 302 -12.96 6.69 2.46
CA PRO A 302 -12.04 7.74 2.07
C PRO A 302 -12.32 9.10 2.74
N GLU A 303 -13.59 9.44 3.01
CA GLU A 303 -13.94 10.71 3.65
C GLU A 303 -13.44 10.78 5.10
N THR A 304 -13.48 9.66 5.85
CA THR A 304 -12.88 9.59 7.19
C THR A 304 -11.36 9.80 7.10
N MET A 305 -10.72 9.20 6.10
CA MET A 305 -9.29 9.39 5.89
C MET A 305 -8.93 10.84 5.54
N PHE A 306 -9.76 11.56 4.77
CA PHE A 306 -9.55 12.99 4.51
C PHE A 306 -9.59 13.81 5.80
N SER A 307 -10.52 13.50 6.72
CA SER A 307 -10.57 14.11 8.05
C SER A 307 -9.30 13.84 8.86
N VAL A 308 -8.81 12.60 8.87
CA VAL A 308 -7.56 12.20 9.55
C VAL A 308 -6.37 12.99 9.00
N ILE A 309 -6.24 13.07 7.69
CA ILE A 309 -5.17 13.82 7.01
C ILE A 309 -5.21 15.30 7.45
N GLU A 310 -6.38 15.91 7.46
CA GLU A 310 -6.54 17.30 7.86
C GLU A 310 -6.21 17.51 9.35
N SER A 311 -6.67 16.61 10.23
CA SER A 311 -6.37 16.65 11.66
C SER A 311 -4.87 16.54 11.97
N VAL A 312 -4.15 15.67 11.25
CA VAL A 312 -2.69 15.56 11.41
C VAL A 312 -2.00 16.83 10.87
N ARG A 313 -2.43 17.32 9.71
CA ARG A 313 -1.85 18.52 9.08
C ARG A 313 -1.99 19.77 9.93
N THR A 314 -3.13 19.96 10.58
CA THR A 314 -3.44 21.14 11.40
C THR A 314 -2.97 21.03 12.84
N GLY A 315 -2.55 19.84 13.29
CA GLY A 315 -2.24 19.57 14.70
C GLY A 315 -3.48 19.49 15.61
N ALA A 316 -4.69 19.58 15.06
CA ALA A 316 -5.94 19.55 15.83
C ALA A 316 -6.13 18.24 16.59
N GLY A 317 -5.63 17.14 16.07
CA GLY A 317 -5.66 15.81 16.72
C GLY A 317 -4.82 15.70 18.00
N ALA A 318 -3.89 16.60 18.26
CA ALA A 318 -3.05 16.58 19.46
C ALA A 318 -3.75 17.21 20.69
N CYS A 319 -4.72 18.09 20.48
CA CYS A 319 -5.40 18.82 21.55
C CYS A 319 -6.52 18.00 22.26
N SER A 320 -7.08 16.99 21.59
CA SER A 320 -8.16 16.15 22.15
C SER A 320 -7.67 14.92 22.94
N ARG A 321 -6.34 14.78 23.12
CA ARG A 321 -5.69 13.60 23.74
C ARG A 321 -5.15 13.86 25.15
N ARG A 322 -5.57 14.97 25.81
CA ARG A 322 -5.20 15.24 27.21
C ARG A 322 -6.35 14.89 28.16
#